data_46bee36218013733bc55b64a818b0ab7
#
_entry.id   46bee36218013733bc55b64a818b0ab7
#
_cell.length_a   1.000
_cell.length_b   1.000
_cell.length_c   1.000
_cell.angle_alpha   90.00
_cell.angle_beta   90.00
_cell.angle_gamma   90.00
#
_symmetry.space_group_name_H-M   'P 1'
#
loop_
_entity.id
_entity.type
_entity.pdbx_description
1 polymer ?
#
loop_
_entity_poly.entity_id
_entity_poly.type
_entity_poly.pdbx_seq_one_letter_code
_entity_poly.pdbx_strand_id
1 'polypeptide(L)'
;MENQQFENLQYVVTYPSCSKEKRHPTIIFLHGAGSRGNDIALLRENPFFAENSQVNCEDFPFSVFAPLCYSNTWFDIFEQLQRFVKMVSDHPEVDSERVYLLGTSMGGYGAWQLAMTMPDVFAAVVPICGGGMKWNAARLKDIPVWAFHGKDDQSVPPIQSIQMVDAVNAAGGNATLTLLDNTAHNCWSYAYGLRELFDWMLNYKKTTPCCVSDDSYKGSQQFG
;
A
#
# COMPACT_ATOMS: atom_id res chain seq x y z
N MET A 1 -5.76 6.40 -18.23
CA MET A 1 -5.81 5.05 -17.57
C MET A 1 -5.62 4.01 -18.64
N GLU A 2 -4.56 3.23 -18.54
CA GLU A 2 -4.14 2.22 -19.51
C GLU A 2 -4.34 0.81 -18.94
N ASN A 3 -4.76 -0.15 -19.78
CA ASN A 3 -4.82 -1.56 -19.41
C ASN A 3 -3.50 -2.22 -19.73
N GLN A 4 -2.99 -3.00 -18.78
CA GLN A 4 -1.74 -3.72 -18.89
C GLN A 4 -1.89 -5.14 -18.32
N GLN A 5 -0.89 -5.98 -18.54
CA GLN A 5 -0.86 -7.34 -18.02
C GLN A 5 0.56 -7.71 -17.57
N PHE A 6 0.65 -8.33 -16.41
CA PHE A 6 1.86 -8.92 -15.87
C PHE A 6 1.59 -10.40 -15.56
N GLU A 7 2.26 -11.31 -16.26
CA GLU A 7 1.90 -12.73 -16.26
C GLU A 7 0.42 -12.90 -16.66
N ASN A 8 -0.41 -13.51 -15.79
CA ASN A 8 -1.88 -13.59 -15.96
C ASN A 8 -2.64 -12.55 -15.10
N LEU A 9 -1.93 -11.61 -14.44
CA LEU A 9 -2.51 -10.57 -13.63
C LEU A 9 -2.77 -9.33 -14.50
N GLN A 10 -4.04 -9.00 -14.73
CA GLN A 10 -4.41 -7.74 -15.36
C GLN A 10 -4.25 -6.58 -14.37
N TYR A 11 -3.88 -5.42 -14.86
CA TYR A 11 -3.83 -4.20 -14.04
C TYR A 11 -4.12 -2.95 -14.87
N VAL A 12 -4.52 -1.89 -14.21
CA VAL A 12 -4.58 -0.56 -14.82
C VAL A 12 -3.42 0.28 -14.30
N VAL A 13 -2.92 1.17 -15.15
CA VAL A 13 -1.94 2.17 -14.77
C VAL A 13 -2.45 3.56 -15.16
N THR A 14 -2.18 4.54 -14.29
CA THR A 14 -2.36 5.96 -14.57
C THR A 14 -1.04 6.68 -14.29
N TYR A 15 -0.78 7.71 -15.07
CA TYR A 15 0.38 8.58 -14.88
C TYR A 15 -0.08 10.01 -14.62
N PRO A 16 0.68 10.80 -13.85
CA PRO A 16 0.32 12.19 -13.59
C PRO A 16 0.37 13.01 -14.87
N SER A 17 -0.68 13.79 -15.13
CA SER A 17 -0.82 14.61 -16.35
C SER A 17 0.12 15.80 -16.41
N CYS A 18 0.53 16.33 -15.24
CA CYS A 18 1.29 17.58 -15.12
C CYS A 18 2.74 17.41 -14.66
N SER A 19 3.21 16.16 -14.48
CA SER A 19 4.57 15.93 -14.00
C SER A 19 5.62 16.14 -15.09
N LYS A 20 6.68 16.89 -14.73
CA LYS A 20 7.89 17.02 -15.56
C LYS A 20 8.99 16.03 -15.14
N GLU A 21 8.75 15.27 -14.07
CA GLU A 21 9.69 14.27 -13.58
C GLU A 21 9.66 13.04 -14.48
N LYS A 22 10.82 12.41 -14.69
CA LYS A 22 10.91 11.14 -15.43
C LYS A 22 10.47 9.94 -14.59
N ARG A 23 10.52 10.08 -13.27
CA ARG A 23 10.10 9.06 -12.31
C ARG A 23 9.13 9.67 -11.33
N HIS A 24 8.03 8.98 -11.09
CA HIS A 24 6.93 9.49 -10.29
C HIS A 24 6.83 8.78 -8.95
N PRO A 25 6.41 9.49 -7.88
CA PRO A 25 5.89 8.82 -6.70
C PRO A 25 4.74 7.91 -7.14
N THR A 26 4.69 6.69 -6.64
CA THR A 26 3.82 5.64 -7.18
C THR A 26 3.00 4.98 -6.09
N ILE A 27 1.69 4.87 -6.30
CA ILE A 27 0.78 4.12 -5.44
C ILE A 27 0.51 2.75 -6.07
N ILE A 28 0.74 1.69 -5.32
CA ILE A 28 0.19 0.37 -5.61
C ILE A 28 -1.14 0.28 -4.87
N PHE A 29 -2.24 0.13 -5.61
CA PHE A 29 -3.60 0.11 -5.07
C PHE A 29 -4.20 -1.29 -5.07
N LEU A 30 -4.59 -1.80 -3.90
CA LEU A 30 -5.26 -3.09 -3.74
C LEU A 30 -6.75 -2.88 -3.46
N HIS A 31 -7.59 -3.25 -4.40
CA HIS A 31 -9.04 -3.12 -4.29
C HIS A 31 -9.68 -4.10 -3.29
N GLY A 32 -10.89 -3.78 -2.85
CA GLY A 32 -11.72 -4.64 -2.01
C GLY A 32 -12.38 -5.79 -2.78
N ALA A 33 -13.08 -6.65 -2.05
CA ALA A 33 -13.70 -7.86 -2.59
C ALA A 33 -14.72 -7.60 -3.72
N GLY A 34 -15.36 -6.43 -3.74
CA GLY A 34 -16.37 -6.08 -4.75
C GLY A 34 -15.84 -5.91 -6.17
N SER A 35 -14.53 -5.66 -6.34
CA SER A 35 -13.91 -5.50 -7.66
C SER A 35 -13.13 -6.74 -8.12
N ARG A 36 -13.35 -7.91 -7.49
CA ARG A 36 -12.71 -9.16 -7.92
C ARG A 36 -13.26 -9.65 -9.24
N GLY A 37 -12.43 -10.31 -10.01
CA GLY A 37 -12.86 -10.98 -11.25
C GLY A 37 -11.81 -10.93 -12.36
N ASN A 38 -12.27 -11.22 -13.59
CA ASN A 38 -11.43 -11.24 -14.78
C ASN A 38 -11.76 -10.11 -15.77
N ASP A 39 -12.67 -9.22 -15.40
CA ASP A 39 -13.03 -8.06 -16.20
C ASP A 39 -12.33 -6.81 -15.65
N ILE A 40 -11.39 -6.28 -16.40
CA ILE A 40 -10.63 -5.08 -16.02
C ILE A 40 -11.52 -3.83 -15.86
N ALA A 41 -12.73 -3.82 -16.39
CA ALA A 41 -13.70 -2.75 -16.19
C ALA A 41 -14.06 -2.56 -14.71
N LEU A 42 -14.07 -3.63 -13.91
CA LEU A 42 -14.31 -3.60 -12.47
C LEU A 42 -13.34 -2.68 -11.71
N LEU A 43 -12.12 -2.54 -12.19
CA LEU A 43 -11.16 -1.58 -11.60
C LEU A 43 -11.51 -0.15 -11.98
N ARG A 44 -11.95 0.10 -13.20
CA ARG A 44 -12.31 1.46 -13.66
C ARG A 44 -13.54 2.00 -12.94
N GLU A 45 -14.45 1.12 -12.55
CA GLU A 45 -15.64 1.43 -11.77
C GLU A 45 -15.38 1.52 -10.26
N ASN A 46 -14.15 1.19 -9.81
CA ASN A 46 -13.80 1.25 -8.40
C ASN A 46 -13.86 2.70 -7.89
N PRO A 47 -14.44 2.95 -6.69
CA PRO A 47 -14.52 4.30 -6.11
C PRO A 47 -13.19 5.04 -6.00
N PHE A 48 -12.05 4.33 -5.98
CA PHE A 48 -10.73 4.96 -6.00
C PHE A 48 -10.50 5.79 -7.27
N PHE A 49 -11.11 5.42 -8.38
CA PHE A 49 -11.04 6.13 -9.66
C PHE A 49 -12.29 6.97 -9.95
N ALA A 50 -13.20 7.16 -8.99
CA ALA A 50 -14.38 7.99 -9.16
C ALA A 50 -14.05 9.50 -9.20
N GLU A 51 -14.96 10.30 -9.76
CA GLU A 51 -14.76 11.75 -9.98
C GLU A 51 -14.40 12.53 -8.70
N ASN A 52 -14.91 12.10 -7.55
CA ASN A 52 -14.65 12.73 -6.26
C ASN A 52 -13.37 12.23 -5.57
N SER A 53 -12.60 11.37 -6.20
CA SER A 53 -11.29 10.92 -5.71
C SER A 53 -10.19 11.87 -6.14
N GLN A 54 -9.19 12.05 -5.28
CA GLN A 54 -8.00 12.86 -5.57
C GLN A 54 -7.22 12.38 -6.79
N VAL A 55 -7.34 11.09 -7.16
CA VAL A 55 -6.68 10.50 -8.34
C VAL A 55 -7.07 11.21 -9.66
N ASN A 56 -8.25 11.83 -9.70
CA ASN A 56 -8.73 12.56 -10.88
C ASN A 56 -8.43 14.07 -10.86
N CYS A 57 -7.75 14.58 -9.82
CA CYS A 57 -7.31 15.97 -9.81
C CYS A 57 -6.15 16.18 -10.81
N GLU A 58 -6.16 17.31 -11.51
CA GLU A 58 -5.12 17.63 -12.50
C GLU A 58 -3.71 17.69 -11.91
N ASP A 59 -3.60 18.05 -10.64
CA ASP A 59 -2.34 18.17 -9.91
C ASP A 59 -1.99 16.92 -9.09
N PHE A 60 -2.66 15.79 -9.33
CA PHE A 60 -2.35 14.53 -8.65
C PHE A 60 -0.98 14.00 -9.11
N PRO A 61 0.02 13.92 -8.23
CA PRO A 61 1.41 13.73 -8.64
C PRO A 61 1.84 12.26 -8.79
N PHE A 62 0.97 11.31 -8.44
CA PHE A 62 1.32 9.90 -8.39
C PHE A 62 0.98 9.17 -9.68
N SER A 63 1.87 8.25 -10.06
CA SER A 63 1.43 7.11 -10.87
C SER A 63 0.66 6.13 -10.00
N VAL A 64 -0.35 5.47 -10.54
CA VAL A 64 -1.10 4.43 -9.83
C VAL A 64 -1.02 3.13 -10.60
N PHE A 65 -0.61 2.06 -9.95
CA PHE A 65 -0.63 0.69 -10.45
C PHE A 65 -1.66 -0.10 -9.63
N ALA A 66 -2.74 -0.50 -10.27
CA ALA A 66 -3.85 -1.21 -9.63
C ALA A 66 -4.05 -2.58 -10.27
N PRO A 67 -3.56 -3.66 -9.65
CA PRO A 67 -3.81 -5.02 -10.13
C PRO A 67 -5.26 -5.44 -9.88
N LEU A 68 -5.77 -6.35 -10.71
CA LEU A 68 -7.09 -6.97 -10.57
C LEU A 68 -6.95 -8.36 -9.96
N CYS A 69 -7.50 -8.55 -8.76
CA CYS A 69 -7.55 -9.87 -8.13
C CYS A 69 -8.55 -10.76 -8.84
N TYR A 70 -8.06 -11.74 -9.57
CA TYR A 70 -8.89 -12.71 -10.30
C TYR A 70 -9.29 -13.93 -9.44
N SER A 71 -8.78 -14.02 -8.21
CA SER A 71 -9.09 -15.09 -7.26
C SER A 71 -10.02 -14.63 -6.14
N ASN A 72 -10.28 -15.48 -5.16
CA ASN A 72 -11.16 -15.15 -4.02
C ASN A 72 -10.56 -14.06 -3.12
N THR A 73 -9.24 -14.08 -2.93
CA THR A 73 -8.52 -13.13 -2.08
C THR A 73 -7.15 -12.80 -2.68
N TRP A 74 -6.54 -11.69 -2.20
CA TRP A 74 -5.14 -11.38 -2.49
C TRP A 74 -4.16 -12.44 -1.97
N PHE A 75 -4.57 -13.23 -0.96
CA PHE A 75 -3.73 -14.29 -0.39
C PHE A 75 -3.61 -15.50 -1.31
N ASP A 76 -4.63 -15.79 -2.13
CA ASP A 76 -4.59 -16.89 -3.10
C ASP A 76 -3.55 -16.67 -4.20
N ILE A 77 -3.24 -15.41 -4.48
CA ILE A 77 -2.27 -15.00 -5.51
C ILE A 77 -1.08 -14.20 -4.92
N PHE A 78 -0.79 -14.45 -3.64
CA PHE A 78 0.12 -13.58 -2.87
C PHE A 78 1.55 -13.55 -3.42
N GLU A 79 2.09 -14.68 -3.85
CA GLU A 79 3.42 -14.73 -4.47
C GLU A 79 3.47 -13.97 -5.80
N GLN A 80 2.41 -14.06 -6.61
CA GLN A 80 2.30 -13.28 -7.83
C GLN A 80 2.18 -11.78 -7.54
N LEU A 81 1.41 -11.42 -6.50
CA LEU A 81 1.30 -10.03 -6.04
C LEU A 81 2.67 -9.47 -5.60
N GLN A 82 3.50 -10.25 -4.91
CA GLN A 82 4.87 -9.83 -4.55
C GLN A 82 5.73 -9.61 -5.80
N ARG A 83 5.68 -10.50 -6.79
CA ARG A 83 6.40 -10.31 -8.07
C ARG A 83 5.89 -9.08 -8.83
N PHE A 84 4.58 -8.82 -8.79
CA PHE A 84 3.99 -7.61 -9.36
C PHE A 84 4.53 -6.35 -8.69
N VAL A 85 4.57 -6.31 -7.35
CA VAL A 85 5.14 -5.19 -6.58
C VAL A 85 6.60 -4.95 -6.96
N LYS A 86 7.37 -6.03 -7.11
CA LYS A 86 8.77 -5.91 -7.56
C LYS A 86 8.85 -5.34 -8.97
N MET A 87 8.04 -5.82 -9.90
CA MET A 87 7.98 -5.29 -11.27
C MET A 87 7.65 -3.80 -11.28
N VAL A 88 6.69 -3.36 -10.46
CA VAL A 88 6.34 -1.93 -10.33
C VAL A 88 7.52 -1.14 -9.76
N SER A 89 8.19 -1.63 -8.72
CA SER A 89 9.32 -0.93 -8.10
C SER A 89 10.53 -0.80 -9.02
N ASP A 90 10.71 -1.75 -9.95
CA ASP A 90 11.79 -1.74 -10.95
C ASP A 90 11.39 -0.98 -12.25
N HIS A 91 10.13 -0.49 -12.34
CA HIS A 91 9.63 0.17 -13.55
C HIS A 91 10.37 1.50 -13.82
N PRO A 92 10.76 1.81 -15.07
CA PRO A 92 11.60 2.97 -15.38
C PRO A 92 10.97 4.33 -15.05
N GLU A 93 9.65 4.43 -14.98
CA GLU A 93 8.90 5.65 -14.63
C GLU A 93 8.53 5.73 -13.14
N VAL A 94 8.92 4.75 -12.33
CA VAL A 94 8.67 4.70 -10.89
C VAL A 94 9.88 5.23 -10.11
N ASP A 95 9.63 6.14 -9.18
CA ASP A 95 10.62 6.50 -8.17
C ASP A 95 10.62 5.43 -7.08
N SER A 96 11.62 4.56 -7.09
CA SER A 96 11.72 3.42 -6.18
C SER A 96 11.88 3.81 -4.69
N GLU A 97 12.20 5.08 -4.39
CA GLU A 97 12.20 5.61 -3.03
C GLU A 97 10.82 6.10 -2.59
N ARG A 98 9.88 6.33 -3.52
CA ARG A 98 8.54 6.84 -3.26
C ARG A 98 7.47 5.88 -3.78
N VAL A 99 7.56 4.62 -3.36
CA VAL A 99 6.52 3.59 -3.61
C VAL A 99 5.64 3.46 -2.37
N TYR A 100 4.36 3.66 -2.54
CA TYR A 100 3.35 3.63 -1.48
C TYR A 100 2.36 2.50 -1.72
N LEU A 101 1.83 1.94 -0.64
CA LEU A 101 0.84 0.88 -0.70
C LEU A 101 -0.48 1.36 -0.09
N LEU A 102 -1.55 1.33 -0.86
CA LEU A 102 -2.89 1.64 -0.41
C LEU A 102 -3.81 0.46 -0.68
N GLY A 103 -4.59 0.05 0.30
CA GLY A 103 -5.50 -1.08 0.13
C GLY A 103 -6.77 -0.95 0.94
N THR A 104 -7.91 -1.38 0.37
CA THR A 104 -9.24 -1.23 0.95
C THR A 104 -9.89 -2.57 1.23
N SER A 105 -10.44 -2.77 2.44
CA SER A 105 -11.16 -4.00 2.84
C SER A 105 -10.29 -5.24 2.63
N MET A 106 -10.65 -6.15 1.75
CA MET A 106 -9.80 -7.28 1.33
C MET A 106 -8.38 -6.79 0.93
N GLY A 107 -8.28 -5.67 0.18
CA GLY A 107 -7.01 -5.03 -0.13
C GLY A 107 -6.33 -4.40 1.08
N GLY A 108 -7.08 -3.97 2.09
CA GLY A 108 -6.56 -3.50 3.37
C GLY A 108 -5.82 -4.60 4.15
N TYR A 109 -6.38 -5.81 4.17
CA TYR A 109 -5.68 -7.00 4.68
C TYR A 109 -4.44 -7.32 3.84
N GLY A 110 -4.58 -7.25 2.51
CA GLY A 110 -3.46 -7.41 1.58
C GLY A 110 -2.35 -6.40 1.83
N ALA A 111 -2.70 -5.14 2.08
CA ALA A 111 -1.73 -4.07 2.35
C ALA A 111 -0.95 -4.30 3.66
N TRP A 112 -1.62 -4.64 4.75
CA TRP A 112 -0.95 -4.99 5.99
C TRP A 112 0.04 -6.15 5.78
N GLN A 113 -0.43 -7.24 5.16
CA GLN A 113 0.39 -8.44 4.97
C GLN A 113 1.55 -8.19 4.01
N LEU A 114 1.29 -7.51 2.90
CA LEU A 114 2.31 -7.24 1.88
C LEU A 114 3.42 -6.35 2.44
N ALA A 115 3.06 -5.30 3.19
CA ALA A 115 4.03 -4.44 3.85
C ALA A 115 4.88 -5.19 4.89
N MET A 116 4.28 -6.09 5.69
CA MET A 116 5.04 -6.94 6.61
C MET A 116 5.95 -7.94 5.89
N THR A 117 5.58 -8.38 4.68
CA THR A 117 6.38 -9.35 3.90
C THR A 117 7.52 -8.68 3.15
N MET A 118 7.30 -7.46 2.67
CA MET A 118 8.25 -6.67 1.86
C MET A 118 8.54 -5.30 2.51
N PRO A 119 9.07 -5.26 3.75
CA PRO A 119 9.22 -4.01 4.52
C PRO A 119 10.17 -3.00 3.85
N ASP A 120 11.09 -3.48 3.03
CA ASP A 120 12.09 -2.64 2.37
C ASP A 120 11.59 -1.99 1.07
N VAL A 121 10.31 -2.17 0.70
CA VAL A 121 9.77 -1.67 -0.57
C VAL A 121 9.02 -0.35 -0.40
N PHE A 122 8.21 -0.23 0.65
CA PHE A 122 7.24 0.85 0.76
C PHE A 122 7.74 2.02 1.59
N ALA A 123 7.55 3.24 1.08
CA ALA A 123 7.83 4.49 1.79
C ALA A 123 6.74 4.82 2.83
N ALA A 124 5.49 4.45 2.56
CA ALA A 124 4.38 4.51 3.52
C ALA A 124 3.27 3.54 3.11
N VAL A 125 2.38 3.19 4.06
CA VAL A 125 1.29 2.24 3.86
C VAL A 125 -0.03 2.79 4.38
N VAL A 126 -1.10 2.64 3.60
CA VAL A 126 -2.45 3.12 3.92
C VAL A 126 -3.44 1.95 3.83
N PRO A 127 -3.65 1.20 4.92
CA PRO A 127 -4.67 0.18 4.99
C PRO A 127 -6.01 0.80 5.42
N ILE A 128 -7.06 0.57 4.63
CA ILE A 128 -8.40 1.11 4.86
C ILE A 128 -9.36 -0.04 5.16
N CYS A 129 -10.10 0.02 6.28
CA CYS A 129 -11.08 -0.96 6.77
C CYS A 129 -10.61 -2.42 6.60
N GLY A 130 -9.36 -2.67 6.96
CA GLY A 130 -8.74 -3.99 6.93
C GLY A 130 -8.17 -4.39 8.28
N GLY A 131 -7.47 -5.50 8.32
CA GLY A 131 -6.77 -6.01 9.49
C GLY A 131 -5.55 -6.84 9.11
N GLY A 132 -4.84 -7.35 10.10
CA GLY A 132 -3.62 -8.11 9.86
C GLY A 132 -3.18 -8.96 11.05
N MET A 133 -2.01 -9.56 10.91
CA MET A 133 -1.40 -10.40 11.95
C MET A 133 -0.59 -9.53 12.92
N LYS A 134 -1.22 -9.04 13.99
CA LYS A 134 -0.62 -8.12 14.97
C LYS A 134 0.69 -8.64 15.60
N TRP A 135 0.84 -9.95 15.75
CA TRP A 135 2.07 -10.55 16.28
C TRP A 135 3.28 -10.37 15.35
N ASN A 136 3.07 -10.03 14.09
CA ASN A 136 4.13 -9.76 13.10
C ASN A 136 4.32 -8.26 12.81
N ALA A 137 3.59 -7.38 13.50
CA ALA A 137 3.54 -5.95 13.25
C ALA A 137 4.90 -5.23 13.45
N ALA A 138 5.82 -5.81 14.24
CA ALA A 138 7.17 -5.29 14.44
C ALA A 138 7.96 -5.12 13.12
N ARG A 139 7.59 -5.84 12.06
CA ARG A 139 8.18 -5.66 10.72
C ARG A 139 7.83 -4.33 10.06
N LEU A 140 6.85 -3.61 10.60
CA LEU A 140 6.42 -2.29 10.11
C LEU A 140 7.01 -1.13 10.93
N LYS A 141 7.91 -1.38 11.88
CA LYS A 141 8.44 -0.35 12.78
C LYS A 141 9.09 0.85 12.06
N ASP A 142 9.68 0.60 10.89
CA ASP A 142 10.39 1.61 10.10
C ASP A 142 9.55 2.16 8.93
N ILE A 143 8.27 1.74 8.82
CA ILE A 143 7.36 2.16 7.75
C ILE A 143 6.23 2.99 8.37
N PRO A 144 6.06 4.25 7.98
CA PRO A 144 4.90 5.05 8.37
C PRO A 144 3.59 4.43 7.88
N VAL A 145 2.61 4.35 8.78
CA VAL A 145 1.29 3.80 8.48
C VAL A 145 0.20 4.80 8.86
N TRP A 146 -0.73 5.04 7.96
CA TRP A 146 -1.96 5.75 8.27
C TRP A 146 -3.18 4.90 7.91
N ALA A 147 -3.80 4.32 8.92
CA ALA A 147 -4.98 3.47 8.76
C ALA A 147 -6.28 4.27 8.88
N PHE A 148 -7.32 3.84 8.18
CA PHE A 148 -8.68 4.40 8.24
C PHE A 148 -9.68 3.28 8.53
N HIS A 149 -10.69 3.57 9.39
CA HIS A 149 -11.77 2.63 9.68
C HIS A 149 -13.04 3.34 10.09
N GLY A 150 -14.20 2.81 9.69
CA GLY A 150 -15.50 3.25 10.19
C GLY A 150 -15.78 2.62 11.56
N LYS A 151 -16.26 3.42 12.53
CA LYS A 151 -16.59 2.91 13.88
C LYS A 151 -17.73 1.90 13.87
N ASP A 152 -18.65 2.03 12.91
CA ASP A 152 -19.86 1.20 12.83
C ASP A 152 -19.71 0.06 11.79
N ASP A 153 -18.47 -0.28 11.43
CA ASP A 153 -18.19 -1.34 10.45
C ASP A 153 -18.52 -2.72 11.02
N GLN A 154 -19.56 -3.35 10.43
CA GLN A 154 -20.02 -4.69 10.79
C GLN A 154 -19.43 -5.78 9.86
N SER A 155 -18.81 -5.41 8.75
CA SER A 155 -18.17 -6.34 7.81
C SER A 155 -16.77 -6.71 8.24
N VAL A 156 -15.99 -5.70 8.63
CA VAL A 156 -14.66 -5.83 9.24
C VAL A 156 -14.68 -5.02 10.53
N PRO A 157 -14.72 -5.65 11.70
CA PRO A 157 -14.76 -4.91 12.96
C PRO A 157 -13.56 -3.96 13.11
N PRO A 158 -13.76 -2.69 13.57
CA PRO A 158 -12.68 -1.69 13.65
C PRO A 158 -11.54 -2.10 14.60
N ILE A 159 -11.81 -3.03 15.52
CA ILE A 159 -10.78 -3.61 16.39
C ILE A 159 -9.60 -4.23 15.58
N GLN A 160 -9.84 -4.68 14.34
CA GLN A 160 -8.80 -5.21 13.47
C GLN A 160 -7.72 -4.15 13.15
N SER A 161 -8.12 -2.94 12.77
CA SER A 161 -7.19 -1.83 12.54
C SER A 161 -6.59 -1.31 13.85
N ILE A 162 -7.39 -1.20 14.92
CA ILE A 162 -6.91 -0.75 16.24
C ILE A 162 -5.76 -1.63 16.71
N GLN A 163 -5.94 -2.96 16.71
CA GLN A 163 -4.91 -3.89 17.16
C GLN A 163 -3.63 -3.84 16.31
N MET A 164 -3.75 -3.61 15.01
CA MET A 164 -2.59 -3.47 14.13
C MET A 164 -1.80 -2.21 14.44
N VAL A 165 -2.49 -1.07 14.54
CA VAL A 165 -1.85 0.24 14.85
C VAL A 165 -1.18 0.20 16.23
N ASP A 166 -1.88 -0.32 17.25
CA ASP A 166 -1.32 -0.49 18.60
C ASP A 166 -0.06 -1.37 18.59
N ALA A 167 -0.10 -2.47 17.82
CA ALA A 167 1.03 -3.39 17.74
C ALA A 167 2.24 -2.79 17.01
N VAL A 168 2.03 -2.01 15.94
CA VAL A 168 3.10 -1.27 15.27
C VAL A 168 3.74 -0.26 16.21
N ASN A 169 2.92 0.53 16.93
CA ASN A 169 3.40 1.55 17.86
C ASN A 169 4.10 0.92 19.08
N ALA A 170 3.59 -0.19 19.60
CA ALA A 170 4.24 -0.95 20.68
C ALA A 170 5.63 -1.51 20.26
N ALA A 171 5.84 -1.76 18.97
CA ALA A 171 7.12 -2.16 18.42
C ALA A 171 8.07 -0.98 18.13
N GLY A 172 7.69 0.26 18.48
CA GLY A 172 8.45 1.48 18.24
C GLY A 172 8.26 2.09 16.85
N GLY A 173 7.23 1.68 16.13
CA GLY A 173 6.88 2.23 14.81
C GLY A 173 6.04 3.51 14.89
N ASN A 174 5.64 4.01 13.73
CA ASN A 174 4.84 5.21 13.54
C ASN A 174 3.54 4.87 12.77
N ALA A 175 2.50 4.52 13.50
CA ALA A 175 1.20 4.22 12.93
C ALA A 175 0.11 5.13 13.52
N THR A 176 -0.72 5.71 12.66
CA THR A 176 -1.89 6.53 13.00
C THR A 176 -3.16 5.83 12.55
N LEU A 177 -4.24 5.96 13.31
CA LEU A 177 -5.57 5.48 12.96
C LEU A 177 -6.58 6.62 12.97
N THR A 178 -7.26 6.81 11.85
CA THR A 178 -8.45 7.66 11.77
C THR A 178 -9.70 6.78 11.88
N LEU A 179 -10.42 6.91 13.00
CA LEU A 179 -11.72 6.28 13.20
C LEU A 179 -12.83 7.27 12.87
N LEU A 180 -13.68 6.92 11.90
CA LEU A 180 -14.77 7.76 11.42
C LEU A 180 -16.06 7.44 12.14
N ASP A 181 -16.63 8.45 12.82
CA ASP A 181 -17.93 8.37 13.49
C ASP A 181 -19.06 8.17 12.47
N ASN A 182 -20.11 7.46 12.85
CA ASN A 182 -21.30 7.21 12.04
C ASN A 182 -20.95 6.67 10.63
N THR A 183 -19.87 5.90 10.54
CA THR A 183 -19.36 5.36 9.27
C THR A 183 -19.25 3.85 9.37
N ALA A 184 -19.92 3.16 8.46
CA ALA A 184 -19.85 1.70 8.31
C ALA A 184 -18.61 1.29 7.48
N HIS A 185 -18.70 0.16 6.75
CA HIS A 185 -17.57 -0.40 5.99
C HIS A 185 -17.01 0.50 4.88
N ASN A 186 -17.82 1.41 4.31
CA ASN A 186 -17.45 2.25 3.18
C ASN A 186 -16.62 3.51 3.53
N CYS A 187 -15.79 3.46 4.55
CA CYS A 187 -14.93 4.57 4.98
C CYS A 187 -13.88 5.01 3.94
N TRP A 188 -13.65 4.19 2.91
CA TRP A 188 -12.71 4.52 1.81
C TRP A 188 -13.09 5.76 1.03
N SER A 189 -14.39 6.08 0.89
CA SER A 189 -14.82 7.29 0.18
C SER A 189 -14.27 8.55 0.84
N TYR A 190 -14.19 8.58 2.17
CA TYR A 190 -13.55 9.66 2.91
C TYR A 190 -12.04 9.72 2.61
N ALA A 191 -11.35 8.59 2.73
CA ALA A 191 -9.91 8.52 2.54
C ALA A 191 -9.49 8.91 1.11
N TYR A 192 -10.23 8.47 0.09
CA TYR A 192 -9.92 8.79 -1.31
C TYR A 192 -10.12 10.26 -1.66
N GLY A 193 -11.04 10.95 -0.98
CA GLY A 193 -11.28 12.38 -1.14
C GLY A 193 -10.34 13.27 -0.31
N LEU A 194 -9.57 12.69 0.62
CA LEU A 194 -8.77 13.45 1.57
C LEU A 194 -7.41 13.86 0.97
N ARG A 195 -7.26 15.11 0.56
CA ARG A 195 -6.01 15.64 0.01
C ARG A 195 -4.82 15.47 0.96
N GLU A 196 -5.05 15.70 2.25
CA GLU A 196 -4.03 15.53 3.30
C GLU A 196 -3.40 14.13 3.33
N LEU A 197 -4.14 13.08 2.98
CA LEU A 197 -3.61 11.73 2.91
C LEU A 197 -2.49 11.62 1.86
N PHE A 198 -2.73 12.16 0.68
CA PHE A 198 -1.77 12.10 -0.42
C PHE A 198 -0.58 13.02 -0.18
N ASP A 199 -0.80 14.21 0.40
CA ASP A 199 0.27 15.11 0.82
C ASP A 199 1.12 14.48 1.94
N TRP A 200 0.48 13.75 2.89
CA TRP A 200 1.19 12.98 3.91
C TRP A 200 2.08 11.89 3.32
N MET A 201 1.61 11.14 2.32
CA MET A 201 2.44 10.14 1.64
C MET A 201 3.73 10.76 1.08
N LEU A 202 3.62 11.93 0.43
CA LEU A 202 4.77 12.60 -0.20
C LEU A 202 5.86 13.06 0.80
N ASN A 203 5.53 13.16 2.10
CA ASN A 203 6.51 13.48 3.13
C ASN A 203 7.46 12.32 3.44
N TYR A 204 7.17 11.12 2.94
CA TYR A 204 7.97 9.93 3.21
C TYR A 204 8.68 9.43 1.96
N LYS A 205 9.94 9.08 2.16
CA LYS A 205 10.75 8.33 1.22
C LYS A 205 11.32 7.11 1.92
N LYS A 206 11.51 6.04 1.18
CA LYS A 206 12.22 4.88 1.69
C LYS A 206 13.65 5.30 2.03
N THR A 207 14.05 5.09 3.27
CA THR A 207 15.46 5.21 3.65
C THR A 207 16.18 3.96 3.14
N THR A 208 17.02 4.13 2.12
CA THR A 208 17.95 3.05 1.74
C THR A 208 18.83 2.78 2.95
N PRO A 209 18.89 1.54 3.47
CA PRO A 209 19.88 1.25 4.51
C PRO A 209 21.25 1.67 3.98
N CYS A 210 21.92 2.57 4.69
CA CYS A 210 23.30 2.88 4.38
C CYS A 210 24.06 1.56 4.40
N CYS A 211 24.66 1.16 3.28
CA CYS A 211 25.53 0.00 3.23
C CYS A 211 26.69 0.29 4.20
N VAL A 212 26.55 -0.13 5.45
CA VAL A 212 27.68 -0.20 6.36
C VAL A 212 28.57 -1.28 5.76
N SER A 213 29.65 -0.84 5.13
CA SER A 213 30.73 -1.74 4.69
C SER A 213 31.22 -2.47 5.93
N ASP A 214 30.89 -3.74 6.02
CA ASP A 214 31.34 -4.64 7.11
C ASP A 214 32.79 -5.00 6.88
N ASP A 215 33.71 -4.01 7.12
CA ASP A 215 35.15 -4.18 7.06
C ASP A 215 35.75 -4.68 8.40
N SER A 216 34.91 -5.20 9.31
CA SER A 216 35.36 -5.59 10.66
C SER A 216 35.47 -7.10 10.90
N TYR A 217 35.45 -7.96 9.86
CA TYR A 217 35.74 -9.39 10.06
C TYR A 217 37.16 -9.76 9.58
N LYS A 218 38.19 -9.22 10.23
CA LYS A 218 39.51 -9.87 10.22
C LYS A 218 39.63 -10.77 11.45
N GLY A 219 39.12 -11.98 11.30
CA GLY A 219 39.28 -13.02 12.28
C GLY A 219 40.75 -13.48 12.34
N SER A 220 41.40 -13.19 13.44
CA SER A 220 42.65 -13.84 13.82
C SER A 220 42.37 -15.26 14.30
N GLN A 221 42.55 -16.24 13.44
CA GLN A 221 42.74 -17.62 13.88
C GLN A 221 44.22 -17.79 14.23
N GLN A 222 44.54 -17.87 15.53
CA GLN A 222 45.73 -18.53 16.02
C GLN A 222 45.27 -19.77 16.80
N PHE A 223 45.50 -20.92 16.20
CA PHE A 223 45.53 -22.18 16.93
C PHE A 223 46.92 -22.36 17.49
N GLY A 224 47.06 -22.48 18.79
CA GLY A 224 48.15 -23.01 19.54
C GLY A 224 47.66 -24.19 20.37
#